data_766aed215f3edfb49731271eb3089493
#
_entry.id   766aed215f3edfb49731271eb3089493
#
_cell.length_a   1.000
_cell.length_b   1.000
_cell.length_c   1.000
_cell.angle_alpha   90.00
_cell.angle_beta   90.00
_cell.angle_gamma   90.00
#
_symmetry.space_group_name_H-M   'P 1'
#
loop_
_entity.id
_entity.type
_entity.pdbx_description
1 polymer ?
#
loop_
_entity_poly.entity_id
_entity_poly.type
_entity_poly.pdbx_seq_one_letter_code
_entity_poly.pdbx_strand_id
1 'polypeptide(L)'
;MINLSSEDITSKNLVIRVDMNVPIKDGIVLDSTRIEACIPTIMFALNHGARILLISHLGRPTEGSFDEKFSLKPVAESLSKIINMSCEVIDDLESEHIFKSESVIQVLENIRFFKGEKENCKDLGYKLANLGDIYVFDAFGTAHREQASTHAAIEHASIACAGLLMEKENKFLSQALDSFKAPYIAIIGGAKVSSKLELIKHINSVADHIIVGGGIANTFLKASGLDVGKSLVEDSMLDIAKELIEEGKIVLPRNVTTSKSFEGKDIKEKSVNEITEEEMILDLSIEEKTLSLINDAKTILWNGPVGVFENDLFAEGTRCLSK
;
A
#
# COMPACT_ATOMS: atom_id res chain seq x y z
N MET A 1 14.51 -8.58 10.02
CA MET A 1 13.70 -9.80 9.79
C MET A 1 14.51 -10.67 8.85
N ILE A 2 14.57 -11.98 9.12
CA ILE A 2 15.27 -12.96 8.28
C ILE A 2 14.44 -13.19 7.01
N ASN A 3 15.06 -13.53 5.88
CA ASN A 3 14.35 -13.86 4.66
C ASN A 3 13.89 -15.32 4.68
N LEU A 4 12.67 -15.59 4.26
CA LEU A 4 12.14 -16.97 4.17
C LEU A 4 13.00 -17.84 3.26
N SER A 5 13.57 -17.25 2.20
CA SER A 5 14.45 -17.94 1.25
C SER A 5 15.76 -18.48 1.87
N SER A 6 16.12 -18.00 3.06
CA SER A 6 17.33 -18.43 3.79
C SER A 6 17.04 -19.38 4.95
N GLU A 7 15.78 -19.69 5.23
CA GLU A 7 15.38 -20.58 6.34
C GLU A 7 15.09 -22.01 5.87
N ASP A 8 15.37 -22.98 6.73
CA ASP A 8 14.92 -24.36 6.52
C ASP A 8 13.46 -24.52 6.92
N ILE A 9 12.61 -24.52 5.91
CA ILE A 9 11.16 -24.66 6.04
C ILE A 9 10.66 -26.06 5.68
N THR A 10 11.55 -27.02 5.48
CA THR A 10 11.23 -28.38 5.04
C THR A 10 10.27 -29.06 6.04
N SER A 11 9.09 -29.43 5.54
CA SER A 11 8.01 -30.06 6.30
C SER A 11 7.55 -29.28 7.54
N LYS A 12 7.72 -27.96 7.58
CA LYS A 12 7.30 -27.07 8.67
C LYS A 12 5.85 -26.62 8.51
N ASN A 13 5.25 -26.22 9.60
CA ASN A 13 3.97 -25.53 9.66
C ASN A 13 4.21 -24.01 9.61
N LEU A 14 3.81 -23.37 8.55
CA LEU A 14 4.01 -21.93 8.34
C LEU A 14 2.72 -21.15 8.56
N VAL A 15 2.77 -20.14 9.40
CA VAL A 15 1.73 -19.13 9.52
C VAL A 15 2.16 -17.95 8.67
N ILE A 16 1.45 -17.67 7.55
CA ILE A 16 1.84 -16.65 6.60
C ILE A 16 0.83 -15.49 6.62
N ARG A 17 1.24 -14.30 7.04
CA ARG A 17 0.45 -13.08 6.99
C ARG A 17 0.57 -12.45 5.62
N VAL A 18 -0.48 -12.53 4.82
CA VAL A 18 -0.59 -12.02 3.45
C VAL A 18 -1.57 -10.84 3.36
N ASP A 19 -1.54 -10.06 2.29
CA ASP A 19 -2.54 -9.03 1.99
C ASP A 19 -3.43 -9.46 0.82
N MET A 20 -4.51 -10.15 1.12
CA MET A 20 -5.54 -10.55 0.16
C MET A 20 -6.82 -9.69 0.31
N ASN A 21 -6.68 -8.41 0.68
CA ASN A 21 -7.79 -7.47 0.77
C ASN A 21 -8.19 -6.98 -0.62
N VAL A 22 -9.07 -7.71 -1.26
CA VAL A 22 -9.53 -7.53 -2.65
C VAL A 22 -10.98 -7.07 -2.72
N PRO A 23 -11.41 -6.37 -3.80
CA PRO A 23 -12.81 -6.03 -3.99
C PRO A 23 -13.65 -7.28 -4.30
N ILE A 24 -14.75 -7.45 -3.56
CA ILE A 24 -15.71 -8.55 -3.74
C ILE A 24 -17.08 -7.97 -4.02
N LYS A 25 -17.78 -8.53 -5.00
CA LYS A 25 -19.17 -8.23 -5.30
C LYS A 25 -19.93 -9.54 -5.53
N ASP A 26 -21.06 -9.69 -4.87
CA ASP A 26 -21.93 -10.88 -4.98
C ASP A 26 -21.16 -12.22 -4.78
N GLY A 27 -20.22 -12.24 -3.81
CA GLY A 27 -19.37 -13.40 -3.52
C GLY A 27 -18.27 -13.67 -4.55
N ILE A 28 -18.05 -12.77 -5.52
CA ILE A 28 -17.05 -12.92 -6.57
C ILE A 28 -15.94 -11.90 -6.38
N VAL A 29 -14.69 -12.36 -6.40
CA VAL A 29 -13.49 -11.50 -6.42
C VAL A 29 -13.42 -10.80 -7.77
N LEU A 30 -13.39 -9.46 -7.78
CA LEU A 30 -13.35 -8.64 -9.00
C LEU A 30 -11.92 -8.40 -9.52
N ASP A 31 -10.94 -8.43 -8.60
CA ASP A 31 -9.52 -8.21 -8.92
C ASP A 31 -8.68 -9.15 -8.05
N SER A 32 -7.96 -10.07 -8.70
CA SER A 32 -7.11 -11.09 -8.06
C SER A 32 -5.65 -10.67 -7.86
N THR A 33 -5.26 -9.48 -8.29
CA THR A 33 -3.85 -9.03 -8.32
C THR A 33 -3.14 -9.24 -6.97
N ARG A 34 -3.79 -8.94 -5.83
CA ARG A 34 -3.20 -9.16 -4.51
C ARG A 34 -3.10 -10.62 -4.12
N ILE A 35 -4.05 -11.45 -4.56
CA ILE A 35 -4.01 -12.90 -4.34
C ILE A 35 -2.83 -13.48 -5.13
N GLU A 36 -2.69 -13.09 -6.39
CA GLU A 36 -1.60 -13.53 -7.28
C GLU A 36 -0.23 -13.11 -6.76
N ALA A 37 -0.12 -11.93 -6.16
CA ALA A 37 1.12 -11.45 -5.55
C ALA A 37 1.62 -12.33 -4.38
N CYS A 38 0.73 -13.06 -3.69
CA CYS A 38 1.09 -13.98 -2.61
C CYS A 38 1.53 -15.37 -3.10
N ILE A 39 1.21 -15.73 -4.34
CA ILE A 39 1.44 -17.09 -4.90
C ILE A 39 2.93 -17.49 -4.84
N PRO A 40 3.90 -16.64 -5.17
CA PRO A 40 5.31 -17.03 -5.11
C PRO A 40 5.72 -17.56 -3.72
N THR A 41 5.29 -16.91 -2.64
CA THR A 41 5.58 -17.34 -1.26
C THR A 41 4.87 -18.65 -0.93
N ILE A 42 3.59 -18.78 -1.31
CA ILE A 42 2.79 -20.00 -1.12
C ILE A 42 3.47 -21.18 -1.85
N MET A 43 3.80 -21.01 -3.12
CA MET A 43 4.42 -22.07 -3.93
C MET A 43 5.83 -22.43 -3.43
N PHE A 44 6.60 -21.44 -2.98
CA PHE A 44 7.89 -21.68 -2.35
C PHE A 44 7.75 -22.59 -1.12
N ALA A 45 6.81 -22.30 -0.23
CA ALA A 45 6.53 -23.12 0.96
C ALA A 45 6.08 -24.54 0.58
N LEU A 46 5.15 -24.68 -0.35
CA LEU A 46 4.65 -25.98 -0.80
C LEU A 46 5.75 -26.86 -1.45
N ASN A 47 6.64 -26.25 -2.23
CA ASN A 47 7.76 -26.96 -2.87
C ASN A 47 8.77 -27.53 -1.84
N HIS A 48 8.78 -27.00 -0.62
CA HIS A 48 9.56 -27.51 0.52
C HIS A 48 8.75 -28.46 1.42
N GLY A 49 7.54 -28.85 1.00
CA GLY A 49 6.68 -29.76 1.76
C GLY A 49 6.08 -29.14 3.02
N ALA A 50 6.07 -27.83 3.13
CA ALA A 50 5.47 -27.12 4.27
C ALA A 50 3.94 -27.15 4.20
N ARG A 51 3.29 -27.10 5.37
CA ARG A 51 1.85 -26.85 5.52
C ARG A 51 1.64 -25.36 5.81
N ILE A 52 0.57 -24.79 5.31
CA ILE A 52 0.38 -23.34 5.31
C ILE A 52 -0.94 -22.97 5.97
N LEU A 53 -0.89 -22.03 6.92
CA LEU A 53 -2.04 -21.27 7.40
C LEU A 53 -1.89 -19.82 6.95
N LEU A 54 -2.73 -19.37 6.02
CA LEU A 54 -2.76 -17.98 5.56
C LEU A 54 -3.59 -17.14 6.51
N ILE A 55 -3.07 -15.98 6.90
CA ILE A 55 -3.77 -14.96 7.67
C ILE A 55 -3.90 -13.71 6.79
N SER A 56 -5.13 -13.23 6.59
CA SER A 56 -5.38 -11.98 5.88
C SER A 56 -6.51 -11.19 6.51
N HIS A 57 -6.61 -9.93 6.15
CA HIS A 57 -7.77 -9.10 6.45
C HIS A 57 -8.60 -8.83 5.18
N LEU A 58 -9.89 -8.57 5.35
CA LEU A 58 -10.79 -8.12 4.30
C LEU A 58 -11.68 -7.00 4.83
N GLY A 59 -11.70 -5.85 4.14
CA GLY A 59 -12.54 -4.72 4.48
C GLY A 59 -12.33 -4.18 5.90
N ARG A 60 -13.41 -3.67 6.51
CA ARG A 60 -13.39 -3.07 7.85
C ARG A 60 -14.56 -3.56 8.71
N PRO A 61 -14.61 -4.85 9.06
CA PRO A 61 -15.68 -5.37 9.92
C PRO A 61 -15.57 -4.85 11.35
N THR A 62 -16.63 -5.13 12.13
CA THR A 62 -16.61 -4.95 13.58
C THR A 62 -15.91 -6.13 14.23
N GLU A 63 -14.94 -5.89 15.11
CA GLU A 63 -14.27 -6.94 15.87
C GLU A 63 -15.23 -7.69 16.80
N GLY A 64 -14.99 -9.00 16.92
CA GLY A 64 -15.80 -9.89 17.76
C GLY A 64 -17.15 -10.27 17.15
N SER A 65 -17.39 -9.93 15.89
CA SER A 65 -18.63 -10.25 15.17
C SER A 65 -18.32 -10.75 13.77
N PHE A 66 -18.87 -11.92 13.42
CA PHE A 66 -18.81 -12.42 12.04
C PHE A 66 -19.77 -11.63 11.15
N ASP A 67 -19.32 -11.27 9.97
CA ASP A 67 -20.12 -10.65 8.91
C ASP A 67 -19.73 -11.30 7.58
N GLU A 68 -20.67 -12.02 6.97
CA GLU A 68 -20.46 -12.78 5.73
C GLU A 68 -19.91 -11.91 4.59
N LYS A 69 -20.27 -10.63 4.56
CA LYS A 69 -19.76 -9.65 3.58
C LYS A 69 -18.22 -9.54 3.61
N PHE A 70 -17.62 -9.79 4.75
CA PHE A 70 -16.17 -9.71 4.96
C PHE A 70 -15.51 -11.07 5.19
N SER A 71 -16.22 -12.18 4.87
CA SER A 71 -15.65 -13.51 4.93
C SER A 71 -14.57 -13.71 3.87
N LEU A 72 -13.51 -14.43 4.22
CA LEU A 72 -12.44 -14.81 3.31
C LEU A 72 -12.78 -16.05 2.46
N LYS A 73 -13.97 -16.65 2.59
CA LYS A 73 -14.37 -17.80 1.76
C LYS A 73 -14.25 -17.54 0.26
N PRO A 74 -14.76 -16.41 -0.30
CA PRO A 74 -14.59 -16.11 -1.73
C PRO A 74 -13.12 -15.93 -2.16
N VAL A 75 -12.28 -15.43 -1.24
CA VAL A 75 -10.84 -15.25 -1.49
C VAL A 75 -10.13 -16.61 -1.52
N ALA A 76 -10.43 -17.50 -0.58
CA ALA A 76 -9.91 -18.87 -0.55
C ALA A 76 -10.34 -19.68 -1.79
N GLU A 77 -11.58 -19.53 -2.24
CA GLU A 77 -12.07 -20.14 -3.49
C GLU A 77 -11.33 -19.59 -4.72
N SER A 78 -11.10 -18.29 -4.78
CA SER A 78 -10.35 -17.65 -5.85
C SER A 78 -8.89 -18.15 -5.88
N LEU A 79 -8.22 -18.18 -4.73
CA LEU A 79 -6.87 -18.73 -4.58
C LEU A 79 -6.82 -20.20 -5.03
N SER A 80 -7.76 -21.03 -4.54
CA SER A 80 -7.88 -22.44 -4.90
C SER A 80 -7.97 -22.67 -6.42
N LYS A 81 -8.75 -21.84 -7.12
CA LYS A 81 -8.87 -21.90 -8.59
C LYS A 81 -7.57 -21.52 -9.28
N ILE A 82 -6.90 -20.46 -8.82
CA ILE A 82 -5.67 -19.96 -9.44
C ILE A 82 -4.54 -20.97 -9.33
N ILE A 83 -4.35 -21.57 -8.13
CA ILE A 83 -3.25 -22.52 -7.90
C ILE A 83 -3.64 -23.97 -8.18
N ASN A 84 -4.91 -24.24 -8.51
CA ASN A 84 -5.48 -25.57 -8.72
C ASN A 84 -5.24 -26.54 -7.56
N MET A 85 -5.41 -26.05 -6.33
CA MET A 85 -5.26 -26.81 -5.09
C MET A 85 -6.36 -26.45 -4.10
N SER A 86 -6.77 -27.40 -3.22
CA SER A 86 -7.77 -27.13 -2.20
C SER A 86 -7.26 -26.15 -1.16
N CYS A 87 -8.07 -25.14 -0.80
CA CYS A 87 -7.86 -24.21 0.29
C CYS A 87 -9.02 -24.34 1.27
N GLU A 88 -8.75 -24.74 2.51
CA GLU A 88 -9.75 -24.87 3.56
C GLU A 88 -9.82 -23.61 4.42
N VAL A 89 -11.02 -23.10 4.69
CA VAL A 89 -11.21 -21.97 5.61
C VAL A 89 -11.37 -22.46 7.04
N ILE A 90 -10.62 -21.88 7.96
CA ILE A 90 -10.64 -22.19 9.40
C ILE A 90 -11.27 -21.01 10.12
N ASP A 91 -12.35 -21.24 10.84
CA ASP A 91 -13.14 -20.18 11.47
C ASP A 91 -12.61 -19.78 12.87
N ASP A 92 -11.81 -20.64 13.53
CA ASP A 92 -11.37 -20.45 14.91
C ASP A 92 -9.87 -20.76 15.09
N LEU A 93 -9.19 -19.94 15.89
CA LEU A 93 -7.79 -20.13 16.28
C LEU A 93 -7.56 -21.34 17.21
N GLU A 94 -8.59 -21.79 17.91
CA GLU A 94 -8.55 -22.97 18.80
C GLU A 94 -8.94 -24.26 18.05
N SER A 95 -9.10 -24.19 16.72
CA SER A 95 -9.50 -25.35 15.92
C SER A 95 -8.43 -26.45 15.93
N GLU A 96 -8.83 -27.67 16.33
CA GLU A 96 -7.96 -28.84 16.27
C GLU A 96 -7.57 -29.25 14.85
N HIS A 97 -8.20 -28.70 13.82
CA HIS A 97 -7.95 -28.98 12.42
C HIS A 97 -6.77 -28.17 11.84
N ILE A 98 -6.27 -27.15 12.56
CA ILE A 98 -5.13 -26.36 12.10
C ILE A 98 -3.93 -27.28 11.88
N PHE A 99 -3.41 -27.29 10.64
CA PHE A 99 -2.34 -28.16 10.13
C PHE A 99 -2.59 -29.68 10.19
N LYS A 100 -3.81 -30.14 10.57
CA LYS A 100 -4.15 -31.57 10.69
C LYS A 100 -5.11 -32.07 9.61
N SER A 101 -5.73 -31.18 8.83
CA SER A 101 -6.64 -31.55 7.75
C SER A 101 -5.91 -32.15 6.54
N GLU A 102 -6.63 -32.71 5.59
CA GLU A 102 -6.07 -33.18 4.31
C GLU A 102 -5.59 -32.02 3.43
N SER A 103 -6.17 -30.83 3.61
CA SER A 103 -5.73 -29.63 2.89
C SER A 103 -4.39 -29.13 3.45
N VAL A 104 -3.40 -29.00 2.57
CA VAL A 104 -2.08 -28.46 2.93
C VAL A 104 -2.08 -26.93 3.02
N ILE A 105 -3.12 -26.29 2.49
CA ILE A 105 -3.33 -24.84 2.54
C ILE A 105 -4.62 -24.57 3.30
N GLN A 106 -4.49 -23.84 4.37
CA GLN A 106 -5.61 -23.36 5.17
C GLN A 106 -5.63 -21.83 5.18
N VAL A 107 -6.81 -21.24 5.26
CA VAL A 107 -7.01 -19.79 5.33
C VAL A 107 -7.77 -19.51 6.62
N LEU A 108 -7.16 -18.82 7.56
CA LEU A 108 -7.87 -18.35 8.74
C LEU A 108 -8.94 -17.33 8.30
N GLU A 109 -10.15 -17.44 8.85
CA GLU A 109 -11.19 -16.46 8.62
C GLU A 109 -10.70 -15.05 9.01
N ASN A 110 -11.25 -14.03 8.37
CA ASN A 110 -10.80 -12.64 8.44
C ASN A 110 -10.28 -12.25 9.83
N ILE A 111 -8.98 -11.97 9.90
CA ILE A 111 -8.30 -11.66 11.17
C ILE A 111 -8.94 -10.49 11.91
N ARG A 112 -9.66 -9.61 11.20
CA ARG A 112 -10.37 -8.47 11.78
C ARG A 112 -11.67 -8.83 12.49
N PHE A 113 -12.09 -10.08 12.46
CA PHE A 113 -13.16 -10.57 13.34
C PHE A 113 -12.64 -10.87 14.75
N PHE A 114 -11.35 -11.13 14.90
CA PHE A 114 -10.76 -11.45 16.20
C PHE A 114 -10.51 -10.17 17.01
N LYS A 115 -10.99 -10.18 18.26
CA LYS A 115 -10.81 -9.04 19.18
C LYS A 115 -9.32 -8.83 19.48
N GLY A 116 -8.92 -7.57 19.41
CA GLY A 116 -7.54 -7.15 19.68
C GLY A 116 -6.63 -7.09 18.47
N GLU A 117 -7.13 -7.42 17.26
CA GLU A 117 -6.31 -7.25 16.04
C GLU A 117 -5.89 -5.81 15.84
N LYS A 118 -6.85 -4.87 15.88
CA LYS A 118 -6.56 -3.45 15.64
C LYS A 118 -5.78 -2.77 16.78
N GLU A 119 -5.91 -3.28 17.98
CA GLU A 119 -5.29 -2.72 19.18
C GLU A 119 -3.89 -3.30 19.46
N ASN A 120 -3.35 -4.10 18.53
CA ASN A 120 -2.07 -4.78 18.68
C ASN A 120 -2.00 -5.64 19.97
N CYS A 121 -3.07 -6.39 20.27
CA CYS A 121 -3.17 -7.19 21.49
C CYS A 121 -2.08 -8.26 21.53
N LYS A 122 -1.26 -8.23 22.57
CA LYS A 122 -0.14 -9.16 22.75
C LYS A 122 -0.57 -10.61 22.86
N ASP A 123 -1.70 -10.88 23.55
CA ASP A 123 -2.21 -12.25 23.71
C ASP A 123 -2.65 -12.83 22.38
N LEU A 124 -3.31 -12.04 21.52
CA LEU A 124 -3.65 -12.47 20.16
C LEU A 124 -2.38 -12.66 19.33
N GLY A 125 -1.43 -11.73 19.40
CA GLY A 125 -0.14 -11.85 18.71
C GLY A 125 0.61 -13.11 19.12
N TYR A 126 0.68 -13.39 20.43
CA TYR A 126 1.29 -14.61 20.95
C TYR A 126 0.60 -15.89 20.45
N LYS A 127 -0.74 -15.91 20.44
CA LYS A 127 -1.51 -17.04 19.88
C LYS A 127 -1.18 -17.25 18.41
N LEU A 128 -1.25 -16.22 17.59
CA LEU A 128 -0.95 -16.28 16.16
C LEU A 128 0.48 -16.78 15.88
N ALA A 129 1.45 -16.27 16.63
CA ALA A 129 2.86 -16.63 16.50
C ALA A 129 3.13 -18.12 16.83
N ASN A 130 2.34 -18.72 17.74
CA ASN A 130 2.54 -20.09 18.21
C ASN A 130 1.63 -21.12 17.52
N LEU A 131 0.86 -20.76 16.51
CA LEU A 131 0.08 -21.70 15.71
C LEU A 131 0.97 -22.63 14.88
N GLY A 132 2.11 -22.14 14.41
CA GLY A 132 3.04 -22.90 13.58
C GLY A 132 4.50 -22.80 14.03
N ASP A 133 5.39 -23.39 13.25
CA ASP A 133 6.83 -23.38 13.54
C ASP A 133 7.50 -22.06 13.19
N ILE A 134 6.99 -21.38 12.16
CA ILE A 134 7.56 -20.14 11.61
C ILE A 134 6.41 -19.17 11.27
N TYR A 135 6.56 -17.93 11.71
CA TYR A 135 5.68 -16.83 11.31
C TYR A 135 6.26 -16.05 10.13
N VAL A 136 5.57 -16.05 9.02
CA VAL A 136 6.02 -15.36 7.79
C VAL A 136 5.20 -14.11 7.57
N PHE A 137 5.85 -12.95 7.47
CA PHE A 137 5.20 -11.69 7.14
C PHE A 137 5.41 -11.36 5.66
N ASP A 138 4.33 -11.42 4.89
CA ASP A 138 4.33 -11.21 3.43
C ASP A 138 3.27 -10.22 2.96
N ALA A 139 3.05 -9.17 3.74
CA ALA A 139 2.02 -8.17 3.54
C ALA A 139 2.57 -6.75 3.56
N PHE A 140 3.45 -6.40 2.61
CA PHE A 140 4.15 -5.12 2.54
C PHE A 140 3.19 -3.92 2.66
N GLY A 141 2.04 -3.94 1.96
CA GLY A 141 1.04 -2.88 2.01
C GLY A 141 0.44 -2.60 3.39
N THR A 142 0.63 -3.51 4.36
CA THR A 142 0.17 -3.35 5.76
C THR A 142 1.31 -3.23 6.78
N ALA A 143 2.57 -3.22 6.34
CA ALA A 143 3.75 -3.19 7.21
C ALA A 143 3.82 -1.95 8.12
N HIS A 144 3.18 -0.85 7.71
CA HIS A 144 3.09 0.39 8.49
C HIS A 144 2.05 0.33 9.63
N ARG A 145 1.27 -0.75 9.75
CA ARG A 145 0.20 -0.88 10.76
C ARG A 145 0.70 -1.65 11.96
N GLU A 146 0.56 -1.06 13.12
CA GLU A 146 0.83 -1.71 14.41
C GLU A 146 -0.43 -2.45 14.89
N GLN A 147 -0.59 -3.71 14.41
CA GLN A 147 -1.73 -4.58 14.69
C GLN A 147 -1.24 -5.96 15.16
N ALA A 148 -2.09 -6.77 15.80
CA ALA A 148 -1.67 -8.05 16.37
C ALA A 148 -1.02 -8.98 15.34
N SER A 149 -1.59 -9.10 14.15
CA SER A 149 -1.05 -9.96 13.07
C SER A 149 0.12 -9.35 12.30
N THR A 150 0.36 -8.03 12.39
CA THR A 150 1.42 -7.35 11.64
C THR A 150 2.58 -6.87 12.52
N HIS A 151 2.41 -6.87 13.84
CA HIS A 151 3.42 -6.44 14.80
C HIS A 151 3.58 -7.43 15.96
N ALA A 152 2.60 -7.56 16.87
CA ALA A 152 2.75 -8.39 18.07
C ALA A 152 3.07 -9.87 17.73
N ALA A 153 2.50 -10.44 16.67
CA ALA A 153 2.81 -11.80 16.26
C ALA A 153 4.29 -11.96 15.83
N ILE A 154 4.83 -10.95 15.15
CA ILE A 154 6.24 -10.93 14.73
C ILE A 154 7.15 -10.87 15.97
N GLU A 155 6.80 -10.03 16.96
CA GLU A 155 7.57 -9.91 18.20
C GLU A 155 7.59 -11.19 19.04
N HIS A 156 6.49 -11.95 19.02
CA HIS A 156 6.32 -13.15 19.83
C HIS A 156 6.68 -14.45 19.11
N ALA A 157 6.92 -14.41 17.81
CA ALA A 157 7.32 -15.60 17.06
C ALA A 157 8.74 -16.06 17.43
N SER A 158 8.93 -17.36 17.62
CA SER A 158 10.26 -17.95 17.82
C SER A 158 11.16 -17.73 16.59
N ILE A 159 10.58 -17.84 15.39
CA ILE A 159 11.20 -17.52 14.11
C ILE A 159 10.21 -16.66 13.32
N ALA A 160 10.62 -15.44 12.97
CA ALA A 160 9.85 -14.53 12.11
C ALA A 160 10.63 -14.21 10.84
N CYS A 161 10.04 -14.49 9.66
CA CYS A 161 10.64 -14.29 8.36
C CYS A 161 9.86 -13.32 7.49
N ALA A 162 10.55 -12.62 6.60
CA ALA A 162 9.95 -11.93 5.47
C ALA A 162 9.62 -12.94 4.36
N GLY A 163 8.40 -12.92 3.82
CA GLY A 163 8.04 -13.70 2.64
C GLY A 163 8.65 -13.13 1.35
N LEU A 164 8.53 -13.84 0.25
CA LEU A 164 9.18 -13.46 -1.02
C LEU A 164 8.67 -12.16 -1.61
N LEU A 165 7.39 -11.82 -1.42
CA LEU A 165 6.85 -10.51 -1.81
C LEU A 165 7.48 -9.40 -0.98
N MET A 166 7.56 -9.58 0.34
CA MET A 166 8.19 -8.64 1.26
C MET A 166 9.68 -8.45 0.95
N GLU A 167 10.42 -9.55 0.67
CA GLU A 167 11.82 -9.49 0.24
C GLU A 167 11.99 -8.68 -1.06
N LYS A 168 11.13 -8.94 -2.04
CA LYS A 168 11.13 -8.23 -3.32
C LYS A 168 10.87 -6.74 -3.15
N GLU A 169 9.82 -6.38 -2.41
CA GLU A 169 9.44 -4.99 -2.16
C GLU A 169 10.54 -4.25 -1.39
N ASN A 170 11.09 -4.86 -0.33
CA ASN A 170 12.21 -4.29 0.43
C ASN A 170 13.45 -4.07 -0.46
N LYS A 171 13.76 -5.02 -1.33
CA LYS A 171 14.90 -4.89 -2.27
C LYS A 171 14.70 -3.72 -3.22
N PHE A 172 13.52 -3.59 -3.83
CA PHE A 172 13.24 -2.47 -4.73
C PHE A 172 13.27 -1.13 -4.00
N LEU A 173 12.70 -1.08 -2.79
CA LEU A 173 12.69 0.14 -1.98
C LEU A 173 14.12 0.53 -1.58
N SER A 174 14.93 -0.40 -1.09
CA SER A 174 16.34 -0.14 -0.76
C SER A 174 17.13 0.30 -1.99
N GLN A 175 16.89 -0.31 -3.16
CA GLN A 175 17.55 0.12 -4.41
C GLN A 175 17.15 1.56 -4.79
N ALA A 176 15.88 1.93 -4.59
CA ALA A 176 15.41 3.28 -4.88
C ALA A 176 15.90 4.32 -3.85
N LEU A 177 16.17 3.92 -2.61
CA LEU A 177 16.58 4.84 -1.54
C LEU A 177 18.11 4.91 -1.37
N ASP A 178 18.81 3.77 -1.49
CA ASP A 178 20.22 3.65 -1.11
C ASP A 178 21.16 3.39 -2.31
N SER A 179 20.64 2.86 -3.43
CA SER A 179 21.45 2.42 -4.58
C SER A 179 20.88 2.90 -5.91
N PHE A 180 20.27 4.09 -5.89
CA PHE A 180 19.66 4.69 -7.08
C PHE A 180 20.67 5.06 -8.16
N LYS A 181 20.18 5.18 -9.40
CA LYS A 181 20.93 5.70 -10.56
C LYS A 181 20.32 7.03 -10.98
N ALA A 182 21.18 8.03 -11.17
CA ALA A 182 20.75 9.33 -11.68
C ALA A 182 20.50 9.28 -13.21
N PRO A 183 19.56 10.06 -13.75
CA PRO A 183 18.65 10.96 -13.02
C PRO A 183 17.62 10.20 -12.15
N TYR A 184 17.44 10.65 -10.91
CA TYR A 184 16.46 10.10 -9.97
C TYR A 184 15.29 11.06 -9.81
N ILE A 185 14.12 10.62 -10.22
CA ILE A 185 12.88 11.40 -10.14
C ILE A 185 11.96 10.77 -9.08
N ALA A 186 11.49 11.58 -8.16
CA ALA A 186 10.43 11.17 -7.24
C ALA A 186 9.11 11.81 -7.64
N ILE A 187 8.02 11.04 -7.55
CA ILE A 187 6.63 11.51 -7.72
C ILE A 187 5.95 11.32 -6.37
N ILE A 188 5.56 12.41 -5.73
CA ILE A 188 4.95 12.38 -4.39
C ILE A 188 3.60 13.07 -4.44
N GLY A 189 2.55 12.27 -4.46
CA GLY A 189 1.17 12.72 -4.39
C GLY A 189 0.51 12.42 -3.05
N GLY A 190 -0.68 12.95 -2.84
CA GLY A 190 -1.48 12.72 -1.64
C GLY A 190 -2.06 13.98 -1.04
N ALA A 191 -2.83 13.81 0.07
CA ALA A 191 -3.63 14.88 0.65
C ALA A 191 -2.83 15.84 1.55
N LYS A 192 -1.81 15.34 2.30
CA LYS A 192 -1.14 16.11 3.37
C LYS A 192 0.38 15.96 3.32
N VAL A 193 1.10 17.09 3.40
CA VAL A 193 2.56 17.16 3.51
C VAL A 193 3.04 16.48 4.79
N SER A 194 2.39 16.76 5.93
CA SER A 194 2.77 16.22 7.24
C SER A 194 2.84 14.70 7.27
N SER A 195 1.95 14.03 6.54
CA SER A 195 1.91 12.56 6.47
C SER A 195 3.09 11.95 5.70
N LYS A 196 3.80 12.75 4.90
CA LYS A 196 4.92 12.32 4.05
C LYS A 196 6.19 13.15 4.27
N LEU A 197 6.21 13.99 5.30
CA LEU A 197 7.28 14.96 5.52
C LEU A 197 8.66 14.30 5.60
N GLU A 198 8.80 13.25 6.39
CA GLU A 198 10.08 12.54 6.54
C GLU A 198 10.51 11.88 5.22
N LEU A 199 9.56 11.34 4.47
CA LEU A 199 9.82 10.81 3.12
C LEU A 199 10.29 11.93 2.18
N ILE A 200 9.59 13.07 2.15
CA ILE A 200 9.94 14.21 1.28
C ILE A 200 11.34 14.73 1.62
N LYS A 201 11.68 14.91 2.90
CA LYS A 201 13.00 15.35 3.34
C LYS A 201 14.10 14.38 2.93
N HIS A 202 13.86 13.06 3.16
CA HIS A 202 14.83 12.04 2.77
C HIS A 202 15.04 12.03 1.26
N ILE A 203 13.95 11.99 0.48
CA ILE A 203 14.00 12.01 -0.99
C ILE A 203 14.65 13.29 -1.52
N ASN A 204 14.38 14.43 -0.90
CA ASN A 204 14.99 15.70 -1.30
C ASN A 204 16.53 15.71 -1.15
N SER A 205 17.08 14.90 -0.24
CA SER A 205 18.53 14.75 -0.12
C SER A 205 19.15 13.93 -1.26
N VAL A 206 18.41 13.06 -1.92
CA VAL A 206 18.93 12.08 -2.89
C VAL A 206 18.38 12.24 -4.31
N ALA A 207 17.14 12.67 -4.51
CA ALA A 207 16.55 12.84 -5.83
C ALA A 207 17.10 14.09 -6.55
N ASP A 208 17.10 14.03 -7.89
CA ASP A 208 17.41 15.19 -8.74
C ASP A 208 16.18 16.10 -8.87
N HIS A 209 14.98 15.52 -8.96
CA HIS A 209 13.71 16.26 -9.00
C HIS A 209 12.60 15.53 -8.25
N ILE A 210 11.69 16.31 -7.66
CA ILE A 210 10.51 15.82 -6.95
C ILE A 210 9.26 16.44 -7.57
N ILE A 211 8.47 15.65 -8.27
CA ILE A 211 7.17 16.05 -8.81
C ILE A 211 6.15 15.88 -7.69
N VAL A 212 5.47 16.96 -7.32
CA VAL A 212 4.46 16.94 -6.26
C VAL A 212 3.04 16.96 -6.84
N GLY A 213 2.10 16.24 -6.22
CA GLY A 213 0.71 16.13 -6.66
C GLY A 213 -0.31 16.18 -5.51
N GLY A 214 -1.59 16.34 -5.86
CA GLY A 214 -2.70 16.39 -4.91
C GLY A 214 -2.63 17.54 -3.92
N GLY A 215 -3.13 17.38 -2.70
CA GLY A 215 -3.08 18.40 -1.64
C GLY A 215 -1.67 18.79 -1.23
N ILE A 216 -0.68 17.92 -1.46
CA ILE A 216 0.74 18.25 -1.30
C ILE A 216 1.12 19.35 -2.29
N ALA A 217 0.82 19.19 -3.60
CA ALA A 217 1.09 20.24 -4.59
C ALA A 217 0.39 21.55 -4.26
N ASN A 218 -0.87 21.50 -3.80
CA ASN A 218 -1.62 22.69 -3.42
C ASN A 218 -0.94 23.45 -2.27
N THR A 219 -0.40 22.72 -1.27
CA THR A 219 0.33 23.31 -0.15
C THR A 219 1.62 23.97 -0.64
N PHE A 220 2.37 23.33 -1.54
CA PHE A 220 3.58 23.90 -2.15
C PHE A 220 3.27 25.10 -3.05
N LEU A 221 2.20 25.08 -3.85
CA LEU A 221 1.75 26.22 -4.65
C LEU A 221 1.42 27.43 -3.76
N LYS A 222 0.66 27.21 -2.66
CA LYS A 222 0.37 28.29 -1.70
C LYS A 222 1.63 28.80 -1.01
N ALA A 223 2.56 27.94 -0.65
CA ALA A 223 3.85 28.32 -0.07
C ALA A 223 4.70 29.15 -1.05
N SER A 224 4.55 28.96 -2.36
CA SER A 224 5.20 29.78 -3.39
C SER A 224 4.49 31.13 -3.64
N GLY A 225 3.41 31.43 -2.90
CA GLY A 225 2.68 32.70 -2.98
C GLY A 225 1.53 32.70 -3.99
N LEU A 226 1.13 31.55 -4.53
CA LEU A 226 0.00 31.44 -5.46
C LEU A 226 -1.32 31.25 -4.70
N ASP A 227 -2.40 31.76 -5.29
CA ASP A 227 -3.75 31.47 -4.80
C ASP A 227 -4.16 30.07 -5.28
N VAL A 228 -4.75 29.29 -4.38
CA VAL A 228 -5.19 27.93 -4.63
C VAL A 228 -6.70 27.74 -4.39
N GLY A 229 -7.44 28.84 -4.19
CA GLY A 229 -8.89 28.86 -3.95
C GLY A 229 -9.30 27.98 -2.77
N LYS A 230 -10.34 27.16 -2.95
CA LYS A 230 -10.86 26.20 -1.94
C LYS A 230 -10.11 24.86 -1.93
N SER A 231 -8.95 24.77 -2.59
CA SER A 231 -8.15 23.54 -2.64
C SER A 231 -7.73 23.09 -1.24
N LEU A 232 -7.58 21.78 -1.07
CA LEU A 232 -7.05 21.20 0.16
C LEU A 232 -5.60 21.67 0.37
N VAL A 233 -5.34 22.33 1.49
CA VAL A 233 -4.03 22.86 1.89
C VAL A 233 -3.77 22.52 3.35
N GLU A 234 -2.53 22.37 3.70
CA GLU A 234 -2.06 22.18 5.08
C GLU A 234 -1.26 23.41 5.52
N ASP A 235 -1.96 24.42 6.07
CA ASP A 235 -1.36 25.73 6.41
C ASP A 235 -0.20 25.64 7.40
N SER A 236 -0.22 24.67 8.30
CA SER A 236 0.87 24.41 9.25
C SER A 236 2.18 23.96 8.61
N MET A 237 2.15 23.59 7.33
CA MET A 237 3.31 23.09 6.57
C MET A 237 3.87 24.11 5.58
N LEU A 238 3.33 25.33 5.50
CA LEU A 238 3.73 26.33 4.50
C LEU A 238 5.20 26.74 4.61
N ASP A 239 5.71 26.95 5.83
CA ASP A 239 7.10 27.34 6.04
C ASP A 239 8.06 26.23 5.59
N ILE A 240 7.75 24.98 5.95
CA ILE A 240 8.55 23.82 5.53
C ILE A 240 8.49 23.62 4.01
N ALA A 241 7.31 23.79 3.42
CA ALA A 241 7.14 23.69 1.97
C ALA A 241 7.97 24.77 1.24
N LYS A 242 8.04 25.97 1.79
CA LYS A 242 8.86 27.06 1.27
C LYS A 242 10.35 26.73 1.32
N GLU A 243 10.84 26.23 2.45
CA GLU A 243 12.24 25.78 2.60
C GLU A 243 12.59 24.72 1.54
N LEU A 244 11.73 23.72 1.35
CA LEU A 244 11.94 22.66 0.34
C LEU A 244 11.90 23.18 -1.11
N ILE A 245 11.10 24.20 -1.41
CA ILE A 245 11.09 24.85 -2.72
C ILE A 245 12.44 25.58 -2.96
N GLU A 246 12.97 26.28 -1.96
CA GLU A 246 14.22 27.02 -2.05
C GLU A 246 15.42 26.13 -2.36
N GLU A 247 15.37 24.84 -2.03
CA GLU A 247 16.40 23.87 -2.42
C GLU A 247 16.40 23.52 -3.91
N GLY A 248 15.36 23.92 -4.67
CA GLY A 248 15.35 23.92 -6.13
C GLY A 248 15.04 22.59 -6.80
N LYS A 249 14.67 21.55 -6.06
CA LYS A 249 14.35 20.20 -6.61
C LYS A 249 12.87 19.96 -6.82
N ILE A 250 11.99 20.74 -6.18
CA ILE A 250 10.54 20.60 -6.28
C ILE A 250 10.05 21.08 -7.65
N VAL A 251 9.35 20.19 -8.35
CA VAL A 251 8.71 20.49 -9.64
C VAL A 251 7.23 20.75 -9.37
N LEU A 252 6.85 22.04 -9.42
CA LEU A 252 5.46 22.48 -9.28
C LEU A 252 4.75 22.43 -10.64
N PRO A 253 3.46 22.06 -10.67
CA PRO A 253 2.66 22.14 -11.89
C PRO A 253 2.47 23.61 -12.32
N ARG A 254 2.40 23.87 -13.63
CA ARG A 254 2.02 25.18 -14.17
C ARG A 254 0.55 25.23 -14.55
N ASN A 255 0.01 24.07 -14.96
CA ASN A 255 -1.39 23.91 -15.31
C ASN A 255 -2.03 22.83 -14.46
N VAL A 256 -3.29 23.03 -14.14
CA VAL A 256 -4.07 22.18 -13.25
C VAL A 256 -5.50 22.02 -13.75
N THR A 257 -6.13 20.95 -13.38
CA THR A 257 -7.57 20.74 -13.58
C THR A 257 -8.32 21.17 -12.33
N THR A 258 -9.22 22.14 -12.50
CA THR A 258 -10.04 22.71 -11.42
C THR A 258 -11.51 22.41 -11.59
N SER A 259 -12.25 22.40 -10.50
CA SER A 259 -13.72 22.44 -10.46
C SER A 259 -14.17 23.10 -9.17
N LYS A 260 -15.44 23.57 -9.12
CA LYS A 260 -16.07 24.10 -7.89
C LYS A 260 -16.55 22.99 -6.96
N SER A 261 -16.64 21.74 -7.44
CA SER A 261 -17.07 20.60 -6.68
C SER A 261 -16.40 19.30 -7.13
N PHE A 262 -16.40 18.29 -6.25
CA PHE A 262 -15.86 16.96 -6.59
C PHE A 262 -16.68 16.21 -7.66
N GLU A 263 -17.95 16.61 -7.91
CA GLU A 263 -18.76 16.03 -8.98
C GLU A 263 -18.31 16.46 -10.38
N GLY A 264 -17.50 17.52 -10.50
CA GLY A 264 -16.90 17.91 -11.76
C GLY A 264 -17.88 18.46 -12.80
N LYS A 265 -18.88 19.25 -12.39
CA LYS A 265 -19.87 19.85 -13.32
C LYS A 265 -19.32 21.02 -14.14
N ASP A 266 -18.19 21.59 -13.74
CA ASP A 266 -17.60 22.82 -14.27
C ASP A 266 -16.06 22.71 -14.42
N ILE A 267 -15.61 21.57 -14.87
CA ILE A 267 -14.17 21.27 -15.04
C ILE A 267 -13.51 22.27 -16.00
N LYS A 268 -12.35 22.76 -15.58
CA LYS A 268 -11.49 23.63 -16.40
C LYS A 268 -10.03 23.24 -16.22
N GLU A 269 -9.33 23.18 -17.33
CA GLU A 269 -7.87 23.19 -17.34
C GLU A 269 -7.38 24.63 -17.45
N LYS A 270 -6.47 25.04 -16.57
CA LYS A 270 -5.98 26.42 -16.52
C LYS A 270 -4.61 26.53 -15.86
N SER A 271 -3.99 27.69 -16.06
CA SER A 271 -2.77 28.05 -15.34
C SER A 271 -3.02 28.17 -13.83
N VAL A 272 -2.01 27.80 -13.02
CA VAL A 272 -2.04 28.00 -11.56
C VAL A 272 -2.15 29.48 -11.16
N ASN A 273 -1.87 30.41 -12.07
CA ASN A 273 -2.03 31.85 -11.83
C ASN A 273 -3.47 32.37 -12.04
N GLU A 274 -4.38 31.51 -12.52
CA GLU A 274 -5.75 31.88 -12.89
C GLU A 274 -6.82 31.24 -12.01
N ILE A 275 -6.40 30.63 -10.89
CA ILE A 275 -7.31 29.96 -9.96
C ILE A 275 -8.12 31.00 -9.22
N THR A 276 -9.44 30.79 -9.13
CA THR A 276 -10.35 31.70 -8.42
C THR A 276 -10.67 31.15 -7.03
N GLU A 277 -11.12 32.03 -6.13
CA GLU A 277 -11.47 31.67 -4.74
C GLU A 277 -12.50 30.54 -4.62
N GLU A 278 -13.34 30.34 -5.64
CA GLU A 278 -14.40 29.34 -5.64
C GLU A 278 -13.97 27.96 -6.14
N GLU A 279 -12.82 27.86 -6.77
CA GLU A 279 -12.34 26.63 -7.43
C GLU A 279 -11.43 25.81 -6.51
N MET A 280 -11.38 24.51 -6.78
CA MET A 280 -10.46 23.57 -6.18
C MET A 280 -9.58 22.95 -7.25
N ILE A 281 -8.30 22.80 -7.00
CA ILE A 281 -7.38 21.99 -7.80
C ILE A 281 -7.66 20.52 -7.47
N LEU A 282 -8.04 19.74 -8.48
CA LEU A 282 -8.43 18.34 -8.31
C LEU A 282 -7.54 17.36 -9.09
N ASP A 283 -6.81 17.83 -10.12
CA ASP A 283 -5.79 17.05 -10.84
C ASP A 283 -4.70 17.96 -11.40
N LEU A 284 -3.60 17.36 -11.86
CA LEU A 284 -2.51 18.04 -12.54
C LEU A 284 -2.60 17.85 -14.04
N SER A 285 -2.33 18.89 -14.80
CA SER A 285 -2.03 18.78 -16.24
C SER A 285 -0.53 18.56 -16.40
N ILE A 286 -0.15 17.39 -16.89
CA ILE A 286 1.25 17.02 -17.01
C ILE A 286 1.86 17.61 -18.28
N GLU A 287 2.85 18.46 -18.09
CA GLU A 287 3.54 19.16 -19.19
C GLU A 287 4.60 18.25 -19.84
N GLU A 288 4.91 18.55 -21.11
CA GLU A 288 5.95 17.85 -21.88
C GLU A 288 7.31 17.87 -21.18
N LYS A 289 7.67 18.98 -20.51
CA LYS A 289 8.90 19.10 -19.72
C LYS A 289 8.94 18.09 -18.56
N THR A 290 7.81 17.89 -17.88
CA THR A 290 7.70 16.91 -16.78
C THR A 290 7.79 15.48 -17.32
N LEU A 291 7.17 15.19 -18.45
CA LEU A 291 7.30 13.89 -19.12
C LEU A 291 8.74 13.63 -19.58
N SER A 292 9.47 14.66 -20.08
CA SER A 292 10.88 14.50 -20.43
C SER A 292 11.73 14.12 -19.22
N LEU A 293 11.53 14.73 -18.05
CA LEU A 293 12.23 14.37 -16.83
C LEU A 293 12.00 12.90 -16.47
N ILE A 294 10.75 12.41 -16.61
CA ILE A 294 10.40 11.02 -16.29
C ILE A 294 11.01 10.06 -17.32
N ASN A 295 10.96 10.37 -18.61
CA ASN A 295 11.50 9.54 -19.67
C ASN A 295 13.03 9.39 -19.60
N ASP A 296 13.73 10.43 -19.15
CA ASP A 296 15.19 10.43 -18.97
C ASP A 296 15.63 9.76 -17.66
N ALA A 297 14.70 9.52 -16.73
CA ALA A 297 15.02 8.97 -15.41
C ALA A 297 15.59 7.55 -15.50
N LYS A 298 16.56 7.28 -14.62
CA LYS A 298 17.10 5.92 -14.40
C LYS A 298 16.52 5.27 -13.14
N THR A 299 16.02 6.11 -12.24
CA THR A 299 15.30 5.69 -11.03
C THR A 299 14.04 6.53 -10.89
N ILE A 300 12.91 5.89 -10.68
CA ILE A 300 11.64 6.56 -10.37
C ILE A 300 11.11 5.96 -9.07
N LEU A 301 10.87 6.82 -8.08
CA LEU A 301 10.08 6.49 -6.89
C LEU A 301 8.71 7.16 -7.01
N TRP A 302 7.63 6.39 -6.97
CA TRP A 302 6.29 6.93 -7.02
C TRP A 302 5.50 6.58 -5.75
N ASN A 303 5.05 7.60 -5.04
CA ASN A 303 4.27 7.45 -3.82
C ASN A 303 2.99 8.31 -3.85
N GLY A 304 1.89 7.70 -4.21
CA GLY A 304 0.54 8.27 -4.21
C GLY A 304 0.15 8.97 -5.52
N PRO A 305 -1.19 9.07 -5.78
CA PRO A 305 -1.73 9.71 -6.98
C PRO A 305 -1.51 11.22 -6.95
N VAL A 306 -1.50 11.84 -8.14
CA VAL A 306 -1.27 13.27 -8.27
C VAL A 306 -2.56 14.09 -8.37
N GLY A 307 -3.71 13.43 -8.48
CA GLY A 307 -5.06 14.02 -8.49
C GLY A 307 -6.05 13.21 -7.65
N VAL A 308 -7.33 13.57 -7.71
CA VAL A 308 -8.47 12.85 -7.10
C VAL A 308 -8.83 11.67 -8.01
N PHE A 309 -7.91 10.71 -8.11
CA PHE A 309 -7.92 9.62 -9.10
C PHE A 309 -9.09 8.64 -8.94
N GLU A 310 -9.75 8.63 -7.76
CA GLU A 310 -10.97 7.85 -7.52
C GLU A 310 -12.15 8.34 -8.37
N ASN A 311 -12.10 9.58 -8.85
CA ASN A 311 -13.01 10.11 -9.85
C ASN A 311 -12.31 10.18 -11.20
N ASP A 312 -12.81 9.44 -12.19
CA ASP A 312 -12.26 9.38 -13.54
C ASP A 312 -12.05 10.75 -14.20
N LEU A 313 -12.84 11.73 -13.80
CA LEU A 313 -12.75 13.12 -14.28
C LEU A 313 -11.46 13.83 -13.84
N PHE A 314 -10.80 13.35 -12.79
CA PHE A 314 -9.61 13.94 -12.17
C PHE A 314 -8.45 12.93 -12.03
N ALA A 315 -8.42 11.92 -12.90
CA ALA A 315 -7.43 10.85 -12.89
C ALA A 315 -6.41 10.96 -14.03
N GLU A 316 -6.55 11.94 -14.94
CA GLU A 316 -5.73 12.01 -16.15
C GLU A 316 -4.27 12.31 -15.85
N GLY A 317 -3.97 13.17 -14.88
CA GLY A 317 -2.60 13.43 -14.43
C GLY A 317 -1.91 12.16 -13.96
N THR A 318 -2.58 11.35 -13.14
CA THR A 318 -2.07 10.07 -12.68
C THR A 318 -1.91 9.07 -13.82
N ARG A 319 -2.87 8.98 -14.75
CA ARG A 319 -2.79 8.10 -15.94
C ARG A 319 -1.65 8.50 -16.87
N CYS A 320 -1.45 9.80 -17.08
CA CYS A 320 -0.40 10.32 -17.94
C CYS A 320 0.99 9.94 -17.40
N LEU A 321 1.20 10.05 -16.09
CA LEU A 321 2.47 9.68 -15.45
C LEU A 321 2.70 8.16 -15.43
N SER A 322 1.64 7.34 -15.56
CA SER A 322 1.75 5.87 -15.50
C SER A 322 2.06 5.21 -16.84
N LYS A 323 2.01 5.94 -17.94
CA LYS A 323 2.33 5.47 -19.31
C LYS A 323 3.82 5.57 -19.62
#